data_8cca6304e1d19bc87100e821e5d61c8d
#
_entry.id   8cca6304e1d19bc87100e821e5d61c8d
#
_cell.length_a   1.000
_cell.length_b   1.000
_cell.length_c   1.000
_cell.angle_alpha   90.00
_cell.angle_beta   90.00
_cell.angle_gamma   90.00
#
_symmetry.space_group_name_H-M   'P 1'
#
loop_
_entity.id
_entity.type
_entity.pdbx_description
1 polymer ?
#
loop_
_entity_poly.entity_id
_entity_poly.type
_entity_poly.pdbx_seq_one_letter_code
_entity_poly.pdbx_strand_id
1 'polypeptide(L)'
;IRVHSPKDEVEIKALRSFSEIHNLGIAIKDEFIVAMDIRDIPDQQERRRILDFVTGMAFMSNSTIRSINRDGVFLILPSNASLNSVERERLQDLGLYKINV
;
A
#
# COMPACT_ATOMS: atom_id res chain seq x y z
N ILE A 1 -13.55 6.02 -24.52
CA ILE A 1 -13.12 4.74 -23.92
C ILE A 1 -11.84 4.99 -23.11
N ARG A 2 -11.92 4.73 -21.84
CA ARG A 2 -10.75 4.88 -20.99
C ARG A 2 -9.84 3.66 -21.14
N VAL A 3 -8.63 3.89 -21.59
CA VAL A 3 -7.63 2.83 -21.66
C VAL A 3 -7.10 2.56 -20.25
N HIS A 4 -7.13 1.31 -19.84
CA HIS A 4 -6.63 0.91 -18.53
C HIS A 4 -5.11 1.07 -18.49
N SER A 5 -4.61 1.95 -17.62
CA SER A 5 -3.17 2.16 -17.44
C SER A 5 -2.61 1.08 -16.54
N PRO A 6 -1.36 0.58 -16.78
CA PRO A 6 -0.71 -0.33 -15.84
C PRO A 6 -0.63 0.23 -14.41
N LYS A 7 -0.58 1.56 -14.26
CA LYS A 7 -0.53 2.20 -12.94
C LYS A 7 -1.87 2.21 -12.23
N ASP A 8 -2.97 1.89 -12.90
CA ASP A 8 -4.27 1.73 -12.26
C ASP A 8 -4.36 0.41 -11.50
N GLU A 9 -3.49 -0.54 -11.80
CA GLU A 9 -3.40 -1.80 -11.09
C GLU A 9 -2.58 -1.64 -9.82
N VAL A 10 -3.14 -2.11 -8.70
CA VAL A 10 -2.47 -1.97 -7.41
C VAL A 10 -1.29 -2.94 -7.32
N GLU A 11 -0.12 -2.38 -6.97
CA GLU A 11 1.05 -3.18 -6.65
C GLU A 11 0.94 -3.69 -5.23
N ILE A 12 0.95 -5.00 -5.06
CA ILE A 12 0.87 -5.62 -3.74
C ILE A 12 2.28 -5.91 -3.26
N LYS A 13 2.65 -5.32 -2.12
CA LYS A 13 3.98 -5.49 -1.52
C LYS A 13 3.84 -6.07 -0.13
N ALA A 14 4.09 -7.37 0.00
CA ALA A 14 4.13 -8.03 1.29
C ALA A 14 5.55 -7.97 1.84
N LEU A 15 5.71 -7.35 3.01
CA LEU A 15 7.01 -7.19 3.65
C LEU A 15 7.15 -8.17 4.81
N ARG A 16 8.32 -8.75 4.95
CA ARG A 16 8.69 -9.63 6.07
C ARG A 16 9.62 -8.94 7.05
N SER A 17 10.30 -7.88 6.60
CA SER A 17 11.22 -7.12 7.45
C SER A 17 11.43 -5.73 6.87
N PHE A 18 11.98 -4.85 7.69
CA PHE A 18 12.34 -3.50 7.26
C PHE A 18 13.32 -3.51 6.08
N SER A 19 14.16 -4.53 5.97
CA SER A 19 15.15 -4.60 4.89
C SER A 19 14.53 -4.68 3.49
N GLU A 20 13.25 -5.03 3.39
CA GLU A 20 12.54 -5.14 2.11
C GLU A 20 11.90 -3.82 1.67
N ILE A 21 12.12 -2.74 2.41
CA ILE A 21 11.44 -1.45 2.17
C ILE A 21 11.87 -0.76 0.88
N HIS A 22 13.02 -1.13 0.34
CA HIS A 22 13.57 -0.46 -0.85
C HIS A 22 12.64 -0.58 -2.07
N ASN A 23 12.17 -1.78 -2.36
CA ASN A 23 11.28 -2.01 -3.50
C ASN A 23 9.94 -1.30 -3.34
N LEU A 24 9.46 -1.23 -2.10
CA LEU A 24 8.27 -0.47 -1.78
C LEU A 24 8.49 1.02 -2.10
N GLY A 25 9.63 1.56 -1.69
CA GLY A 25 9.98 2.95 -1.94
C GLY A 25 10.04 3.29 -3.43
N ILE A 26 10.57 2.38 -4.23
CA ILE A 26 10.61 2.55 -5.69
C ILE A 26 9.20 2.63 -6.26
N ALA A 27 8.30 1.75 -5.83
CA ALA A 27 6.92 1.76 -6.31
C ALA A 27 6.20 3.05 -5.94
N ILE A 28 6.42 3.56 -4.72
CA ILE A 28 5.85 4.84 -4.28
C ILE A 28 6.40 5.98 -5.12
N LYS A 29 7.71 6.01 -5.34
CA LYS A 29 8.37 7.04 -6.13
C LYS A 29 7.86 7.05 -7.56
N ASP A 30 7.60 5.88 -8.13
CA ASP A 30 7.11 5.73 -9.50
C ASP A 30 5.61 5.92 -9.61
N GLU A 31 4.96 6.36 -8.54
CA GLU A 31 3.55 6.74 -8.50
C GLU A 31 2.58 5.58 -8.76
N PHE A 32 2.96 4.37 -8.39
CA PHE A 32 2.03 3.26 -8.36
C PHE A 32 1.12 3.36 -7.14
N ILE A 33 -0.08 2.82 -7.26
CA ILE A 33 -0.92 2.57 -6.10
C ILE A 33 -0.37 1.31 -5.42
N VAL A 34 -0.04 1.39 -4.14
CA VAL A 34 0.61 0.28 -3.44
C VAL A 34 -0.27 -0.18 -2.28
N ALA A 35 -0.49 -1.49 -2.21
CA ALA A 35 -1.04 -2.13 -1.01
C ALA A 35 0.12 -2.77 -0.26
N MET A 36 0.47 -2.18 0.87
CA MET A 36 1.57 -2.68 1.72
C MET A 36 1.01 -3.61 2.78
N ASP A 37 1.48 -4.84 2.76
CA ASP A 37 1.04 -5.87 3.71
C ASP A 37 2.17 -6.18 4.68
N ILE A 38 1.99 -5.84 5.96
CA ILE A 38 2.97 -6.12 7.01
C ILE A 38 2.44 -7.09 8.05
N ARG A 39 1.40 -7.88 7.70
CA ARG A 39 0.79 -8.81 8.65
C ARG A 39 1.75 -9.91 9.11
N ASP A 40 2.75 -10.26 8.27
CA ASP A 40 3.72 -11.31 8.60
C ASP A 40 4.87 -10.82 9.47
N ILE A 41 4.87 -9.55 9.87
CA ILE A 41 5.87 -9.00 10.77
C ILE A 41 5.32 -9.06 12.21
N PRO A 42 5.85 -9.94 13.06
CA PRO A 42 5.30 -10.10 14.41
C PRO A 42 5.72 -8.99 15.38
N ASP A 43 6.87 -8.38 15.16
CA ASP A 43 7.42 -7.37 16.06
C ASP A 43 6.74 -6.03 15.85
N GLN A 44 6.06 -5.52 16.87
CA GLN A 44 5.35 -4.25 16.81
C GLN A 44 6.28 -3.06 16.58
N GLN A 45 7.49 -3.12 17.13
CA GLN A 45 8.47 -2.04 16.93
C GLN A 45 8.93 -1.99 15.48
N GLU A 46 9.14 -3.13 14.87
CA GLU A 46 9.52 -3.19 13.46
C GLU A 46 8.38 -2.70 12.56
N ARG A 47 7.14 -3.08 12.86
CA ARG A 47 5.96 -2.56 12.14
C ARG A 47 5.90 -1.05 12.22
N ARG A 48 6.10 -0.51 13.41
CA ARG A 48 6.08 0.94 13.63
C ARG A 48 7.17 1.65 12.84
N ARG A 49 8.37 1.07 12.85
CA ARG A 49 9.49 1.61 12.11
C ARG A 49 9.19 1.68 10.61
N ILE A 50 8.60 0.62 10.06
CA ILE A 50 8.19 0.57 8.66
C ILE A 50 7.15 1.65 8.38
N LEU A 51 6.12 1.76 9.22
CA LEU A 51 5.06 2.75 9.04
C LEU A 51 5.59 4.18 9.08
N ASP A 52 6.48 4.47 10.04
CA ASP A 52 7.07 5.80 10.15
C ASP A 52 7.87 6.14 8.90
N PHE A 53 8.66 5.21 8.40
CA PHE A 53 9.47 5.42 7.21
C PHE A 53 8.59 5.60 5.96
N VAL A 54 7.58 4.74 5.81
CA VAL A 54 6.67 4.80 4.66
C VAL A 54 5.83 6.07 4.67
N THR A 55 5.41 6.50 5.86
CA THR A 55 4.67 7.77 6.00
C THR A 55 5.52 8.94 5.50
N GLY A 56 6.82 8.95 5.82
CA GLY A 56 7.73 9.97 5.31
C GLY A 56 7.89 9.92 3.80
N MET A 57 8.04 8.71 3.24
CA MET A 57 8.12 8.55 1.79
C MET A 57 6.84 9.02 1.09
N ALA A 58 5.69 8.66 1.65
CA ALA A 58 4.40 9.07 1.10
C ALA A 58 4.25 10.59 1.11
N PHE A 59 4.63 11.23 2.22
CA PHE A 59 4.60 12.68 2.32
C PHE A 59 5.45 13.33 1.24
N MET A 60 6.67 12.87 1.06
CA MET A 60 7.60 13.44 0.06
C MET A 60 7.13 13.20 -1.38
N SER A 61 6.33 12.17 -1.61
CA SER A 61 5.83 11.82 -2.94
C SER A 61 4.41 12.34 -3.19
N ASN A 62 3.88 13.19 -2.32
CA ASN A 62 2.50 13.68 -2.39
C ASN A 62 1.48 12.53 -2.47
N SER A 63 1.74 11.49 -1.71
CA SER A 63 0.84 10.34 -1.60
C SER A 63 0.15 10.36 -0.25
N THR A 64 -1.00 9.70 -0.17
CA THR A 64 -1.68 9.46 1.10
C THR A 64 -1.52 8.01 1.49
N ILE A 65 -1.57 7.74 2.80
CA ILE A 65 -1.52 6.39 3.33
C ILE A 65 -2.72 6.19 4.24
N ARG A 66 -3.42 5.06 4.08
CA ARG A 66 -4.54 4.73 4.96
C ARG A 66 -4.60 3.23 5.20
N SER A 67 -5.12 2.86 6.36
CA SER A 67 -5.32 1.46 6.71
C SER A 67 -6.53 0.91 5.94
N ILE A 68 -6.35 -0.23 5.28
CA ILE A 68 -7.45 -0.95 4.62
C ILE A 68 -7.70 -2.32 5.24
N ASN A 69 -6.89 -2.70 6.21
CA ASN A 69 -7.08 -3.92 7.00
C ASN A 69 -6.42 -3.70 8.36
N ARG A 70 -7.19 -3.85 9.42
CA ARG A 70 -6.73 -3.62 10.79
C ARG A 70 -5.57 -4.52 11.19
N ASP A 71 -5.43 -5.67 10.52
CA ASP A 71 -4.36 -6.61 10.84
C ASP A 71 -3.01 -6.18 10.28
N GLY A 72 -2.98 -5.18 9.42
CA GLY A 72 -1.73 -4.61 8.94
C GLY A 72 -1.60 -4.50 7.43
N VAL A 73 -2.63 -4.00 6.74
CA VAL A 73 -2.53 -3.68 5.31
C VAL A 73 -2.86 -2.22 5.12
N PHE A 74 -2.01 -1.52 4.37
CA PHE A 74 -2.13 -0.08 4.15
C PHE A 74 -2.11 0.20 2.66
N LEU A 75 -2.97 1.14 2.25
CA LEU A 75 -3.04 1.59 0.86
C LEU A 75 -2.31 2.92 0.73
N ILE A 76 -1.39 3.00 -0.21
CA ILE A 76 -0.62 4.20 -0.50
C ILE A 76 -1.07 4.70 -1.88
N LEU A 77 -1.67 5.89 -1.90
CA LEU A 77 -2.28 6.46 -3.10
C LEU A 77 -1.55 7.74 -3.51
N PRO A 78 -1.03 7.81 -4.74
CA PRO A 78 -0.57 9.08 -5.30
C PRO A 78 -1.71 10.11 -5.35
N SER A 79 -1.36 11.41 -5.37
CA SER A 79 -2.34 12.49 -5.21
C SER A 79 -3.43 12.52 -6.28
N ASN A 80 -3.12 12.06 -7.48
CA ASN A 80 -4.08 12.09 -8.59
C ASN A 80 -4.67 10.71 -8.89
N ALA A 81 -4.46 9.76 -8.00
CA ALA A 81 -4.94 8.39 -8.17
C ALA A 81 -6.13 8.11 -7.26
N SER A 82 -6.97 7.21 -7.69
CA SER A 82 -8.06 6.69 -6.86
C SER A 82 -8.16 5.19 -7.08
N LEU A 83 -8.60 4.49 -6.04
CA LEU A 83 -8.79 3.05 -6.12
C LEU A 83 -10.11 2.78 -6.86
N ASN A 84 -10.03 2.14 -8.03
CA ASN A 84 -11.24 1.82 -8.78
C ASN A 84 -11.93 0.57 -8.17
N SER A 85 -13.19 0.34 -8.58
CA SER A 85 -14.00 -0.72 -8.00
C SER A 85 -13.47 -2.12 -8.33
N VAL A 86 -12.87 -2.28 -9.51
CA VAL A 86 -12.31 -3.58 -9.92
C VAL A 86 -11.13 -3.95 -9.02
N GLU A 87 -10.23 -2.99 -8.78
CA GLU A 87 -9.08 -3.22 -7.94
C GLU A 87 -9.46 -3.38 -6.47
N ARG A 88 -10.45 -2.61 -6.00
CA ARG A 88 -10.96 -2.80 -4.64
C ARG A 88 -11.48 -4.23 -4.45
N GLU A 89 -12.27 -4.69 -5.40
CA GLU A 89 -12.84 -6.04 -5.35
C GLU A 89 -11.72 -7.10 -5.36
N ARG A 90 -10.70 -6.90 -6.20
CA ARG A 90 -9.55 -7.81 -6.23
C ARG A 90 -8.85 -7.87 -4.88
N LEU A 91 -8.62 -6.72 -4.25
CA LEU A 91 -7.99 -6.68 -2.92
C LEU A 91 -8.88 -7.32 -1.85
N GLN A 92 -10.19 -7.15 -1.96
CA GLN A 92 -11.15 -7.80 -1.05
C GLN A 92 -11.09 -9.32 -1.21
N ASP A 93 -11.08 -9.79 -2.44
CA ASP A 93 -11.03 -11.23 -2.73
C ASP A 93 -9.73 -11.87 -2.23
N LEU A 94 -8.64 -11.11 -2.21
CA LEU A 94 -7.36 -11.56 -1.69
C LEU A 94 -7.26 -11.45 -0.17
N GLY A 95 -8.28 -10.91 0.49
CA GLY A 95 -8.27 -10.71 1.94
C GLY A 95 -7.42 -9.54 2.41
N LEU A 96 -6.99 -8.68 1.49
CA LEU A 96 -6.16 -7.53 1.82
C LEU A 96 -6.99 -6.32 2.23
N TYR A 97 -8.10 -6.11 1.57
CA TYR A 97 -9.00 -5.00 1.86
C TYR A 97 -10.14 -5.50 2.75
N LYS A 98 -10.11 -5.08 4.00
CA LYS A 98 -11.09 -5.56 4.98
C LYS A 98 -11.42 -4.44 5.94
N ILE A 99 -12.43 -3.66 5.61
CA ILE A 99 -12.93 -2.61 6.47
C ILE A 99 -14.15 -3.12 7.21
N ASN A 100 -14.06 -3.12 8.53
CA ASN A 100 -15.21 -3.42 9.36
C ASN A 100 -16.05 -2.15 9.48
N VAL A 101 -17.26 -2.26 9.03
CA VAL A 101 -18.23 -1.17 9.15
C VAL A 101 -18.94 -1.30 10.50
#